data_d115f7f1cc6d5f9cbe00a8fe850a89fb
#
_entry.id   d115f7f1cc6d5f9cbe00a8fe850a89fb
#
_cell.length_a   1.000
_cell.length_b   1.000
_cell.length_c   1.000
_cell.angle_alpha   90.00
_cell.angle_beta   90.00
_cell.angle_gamma   90.00
#
_symmetry.space_group_name_H-M   'P 1'
#
loop_
_entity.id
_entity.type
_entity.pdbx_description
1 polymer ?
#
loop_
_entity_poly.entity_id
_entity_poly.type
_entity_poly.pdbx_seq_one_letter_code
_entity_poly.pdbx_strand_id
1 'polypeptide(L)'
;MSAPDAHPGPVPTADWAPAATPAGELRLVPVRPERDLAMISRWMNDPVVAAFWELAGDEDVTARHLAPQLGGGSHSTPCLGVLSGTPMSYWELYRADLDRLARHYPARPHDMGVHLLIGEGRHRGRGTGTTLLRAVTDLVLDHLPLCTRVVAEPDVRNVPSVSAFLSAGYRFSTEIELPEKRAALMIRDRAHRTRP
;
A
#
# COMPACT_ATOMS: atom_id res chain seq x y z
N MET A 1 -2.08 30.35 -18.03
CA MET A 1 -1.33 29.30 -18.73
C MET A 1 -1.00 28.24 -17.66
N SER A 2 -1.86 27.22 -17.52
CA SER A 2 -1.60 26.08 -16.63
C SER A 2 -0.49 25.24 -17.24
N ALA A 3 0.54 24.93 -16.45
CA ALA A 3 1.57 23.99 -16.85
C ALA A 3 0.89 22.65 -17.22
N PRO A 4 1.38 21.93 -18.24
CA PRO A 4 0.84 20.62 -18.55
C PRO A 4 1.08 19.72 -17.32
N ASP A 5 0.00 19.06 -16.86
CA ASP A 5 0.09 18.01 -15.86
C ASP A 5 1.09 16.96 -16.36
N ALA A 6 2.34 17.09 -15.89
CA ALA A 6 3.31 16.03 -16.07
C ALA A 6 2.69 14.79 -15.45
N HIS A 7 2.54 13.71 -16.23
CA HIS A 7 2.15 12.42 -15.71
C HIS A 7 2.99 12.15 -14.46
N PRO A 8 2.37 11.98 -13.29
CA PRO A 8 3.14 11.73 -12.09
C PRO A 8 3.85 10.40 -12.29
N GLY A 9 5.15 10.46 -12.35
CA GLY A 9 5.99 9.26 -12.37
C GLY A 9 5.80 8.43 -11.09
N PRO A 10 6.44 7.28 -11.01
CA PRO A 10 6.39 6.41 -9.84
C PRO A 10 6.84 7.18 -8.59
N VAL A 11 6.28 6.79 -7.43
CA VAL A 11 6.68 7.36 -6.13
C VAL A 11 8.17 7.02 -5.87
N PRO A 12 9.04 8.00 -5.59
CA PRO A 12 10.49 7.79 -5.49
C PRO A 12 10.90 7.19 -4.14
N THR A 13 10.35 6.03 -3.79
CA THR A 13 10.58 5.38 -2.48
C THR A 13 12.03 4.96 -2.23
N ALA A 14 12.82 4.82 -3.30
CA ALA A 14 14.24 4.45 -3.20
C ALA A 14 15.06 5.47 -2.39
N ASP A 15 14.66 6.75 -2.44
CA ASP A 15 15.36 7.85 -1.78
C ASP A 15 14.83 8.16 -0.37
N TRP A 16 13.82 7.41 0.09
CA TRP A 16 13.24 7.64 1.39
C TRP A 16 14.11 7.08 2.51
N ALA A 17 14.35 7.92 3.52
CA ALA A 17 15.03 7.48 4.73
C ALA A 17 14.23 6.37 5.43
N PRO A 18 14.92 5.42 6.10
CA PRO A 18 14.23 4.39 6.87
C PRO A 18 13.42 5.00 8.02
N ALA A 19 12.32 4.35 8.36
CA ALA A 19 11.52 4.69 9.53
C ALA A 19 11.88 3.80 10.71
N ALA A 20 12.21 4.40 11.85
CA ALA A 20 12.31 3.67 13.11
C ALA A 20 10.90 3.28 13.57
N THR A 21 10.71 2.01 13.93
CA THR A 21 9.44 1.50 14.45
C THR A 21 9.68 0.66 15.73
N PRO A 22 8.66 0.44 16.56
CA PRO A 22 8.77 -0.48 17.68
C PRO A 22 9.15 -1.92 17.29
N ALA A 23 8.92 -2.30 16.01
CA ALA A 23 9.26 -3.62 15.48
C ALA A 23 10.66 -3.68 14.85
N GLY A 24 11.34 -2.55 14.71
CA GLY A 24 12.65 -2.41 14.06
C GLY A 24 12.67 -1.32 12.99
N GLU A 25 13.80 -1.18 12.31
CA GLU A 25 13.97 -0.23 11.20
C GLU A 25 13.23 -0.74 9.95
N LEU A 26 12.31 0.06 9.43
CA LEU A 26 11.55 -0.22 8.20
C LEU A 26 12.10 0.58 7.03
N ARG A 27 12.38 -0.11 5.91
CA ARG A 27 12.68 0.48 4.61
C ARG A 27 11.65 0.07 3.58
N LEU A 28 11.26 0.99 2.70
CA LEU A 28 10.55 0.65 1.48
C LEU A 28 11.57 0.52 0.35
N VAL A 29 11.60 -0.64 -0.28
CA VAL A 29 12.54 -0.97 -1.36
C VAL A 29 11.72 -1.23 -2.63
N PRO A 30 11.93 -0.47 -3.73
CA PRO A 30 11.24 -0.74 -4.99
C PRO A 30 11.42 -2.18 -5.44
N VAL A 31 10.34 -2.79 -5.91
CA VAL A 31 10.36 -4.16 -6.43
C VAL A 31 11.22 -4.23 -7.70
N ARG A 32 12.05 -5.26 -7.76
CA ARG A 32 12.78 -5.68 -8.95
C ARG A 32 12.40 -7.12 -9.27
N PRO A 33 11.67 -7.36 -10.37
CA PRO A 33 11.16 -8.70 -10.70
C PRO A 33 12.23 -9.79 -10.70
N GLU A 34 13.38 -9.50 -11.25
CA GLU A 34 14.52 -10.43 -11.34
C GLU A 34 15.03 -10.91 -9.99
N ARG A 35 14.77 -10.15 -8.92
CA ARG A 35 15.16 -10.48 -7.54
C ARG A 35 13.98 -10.97 -6.71
N ASP A 36 12.80 -10.37 -6.91
CA ASP A 36 11.73 -10.39 -5.91
C ASP A 36 10.51 -11.24 -6.34
N LEU A 37 10.37 -11.55 -7.65
CA LEU A 37 9.17 -12.17 -8.20
C LEU A 37 8.83 -13.49 -7.50
N ALA A 38 9.78 -14.40 -7.36
CA ALA A 38 9.52 -15.70 -6.75
C ALA A 38 9.07 -15.58 -5.28
N MET A 39 9.61 -14.61 -4.54
CA MET A 39 9.20 -14.36 -3.14
C MET A 39 7.80 -13.78 -3.08
N ILE A 40 7.48 -12.78 -3.90
CA ILE A 40 6.15 -12.14 -3.94
C ILE A 40 5.11 -13.18 -4.38
N SER A 41 5.39 -13.97 -5.41
CA SER A 41 4.51 -15.06 -5.88
C SER A 41 4.22 -16.07 -4.77
N ARG A 42 5.25 -16.49 -4.01
CA ARG A 42 5.04 -17.36 -2.85
C ARG A 42 4.11 -16.73 -1.80
N TRP A 43 4.22 -15.43 -1.54
CA TRP A 43 3.33 -14.72 -0.62
C TRP A 43 1.90 -14.62 -1.17
N MET A 44 1.73 -14.37 -2.47
CA MET A 44 0.41 -14.33 -3.14
C MET A 44 -0.29 -15.70 -3.12
N ASN A 45 0.47 -16.79 -3.05
CA ASN A 45 -0.06 -18.16 -2.95
C ASN A 45 -0.37 -18.60 -1.50
N ASP A 46 -0.03 -17.80 -0.48
CA ASP A 46 -0.50 -18.08 0.88
C ASP A 46 -2.03 -17.99 0.93
N PRO A 47 -2.77 -19.00 1.39
CA PRO A 47 -4.23 -19.01 1.35
C PRO A 47 -4.88 -17.80 2.02
N VAL A 48 -4.28 -17.25 3.07
CA VAL A 48 -4.80 -16.06 3.78
C VAL A 48 -4.63 -14.80 2.91
N VAL A 49 -3.55 -14.71 2.15
CA VAL A 49 -3.32 -13.61 1.19
C VAL A 49 -4.19 -13.79 -0.04
N ALA A 50 -4.19 -15.00 -0.62
CA ALA A 50 -4.93 -15.33 -1.83
C ALA A 50 -6.43 -15.04 -1.71
N ALA A 51 -7.00 -15.20 -0.52
CA ALA A 51 -8.41 -14.93 -0.24
C ALA A 51 -8.84 -13.47 -0.53
N PHE A 52 -7.89 -12.53 -0.56
CA PHE A 52 -8.18 -11.10 -0.74
C PHE A 52 -7.40 -10.45 -1.89
N TRP A 53 -6.25 -11.00 -2.27
CA TRP A 53 -5.47 -10.50 -3.40
C TRP A 53 -5.84 -11.16 -4.72
N GLU A 54 -6.38 -12.40 -4.66
CA GLU A 54 -6.84 -13.16 -5.82
C GLU A 54 -5.75 -13.35 -6.91
N LEU A 55 -4.48 -13.41 -6.49
CA LEU A 55 -3.29 -13.54 -7.34
C LEU A 55 -2.56 -14.87 -7.14
N ALA A 56 -3.25 -15.88 -6.61
CA ALA A 56 -2.69 -17.23 -6.52
C ALA A 56 -2.54 -17.85 -7.92
N GLY A 57 -1.45 -18.58 -8.11
CA GLY A 57 -1.10 -19.25 -9.36
C GLY A 57 0.41 -19.35 -9.53
N ASP A 58 0.85 -19.60 -10.76
CA ASP A 58 2.27 -19.59 -11.12
C ASP A 58 2.86 -18.17 -11.05
N GLU A 59 4.19 -18.06 -11.18
CA GLU A 59 4.89 -16.76 -11.11
C GLU A 59 4.41 -15.77 -12.18
N ASP A 60 3.91 -16.27 -13.32
CA ASP A 60 3.39 -15.43 -14.40
C ASP A 60 2.15 -14.63 -13.96
N VAL A 61 1.34 -15.12 -13.02
CA VAL A 61 0.20 -14.37 -12.47
C VAL A 61 0.72 -13.13 -11.74
N THR A 62 1.69 -13.31 -10.87
CA THR A 62 2.33 -12.19 -10.16
C THR A 62 3.09 -11.27 -11.12
N ALA A 63 3.79 -11.81 -12.10
CA ALA A 63 4.52 -11.01 -13.08
C ALA A 63 3.58 -10.11 -13.90
N ARG A 64 2.44 -10.63 -14.36
CA ARG A 64 1.42 -9.83 -15.07
C ARG A 64 0.81 -8.74 -14.19
N HIS A 65 0.66 -8.99 -12.90
CA HIS A 65 0.19 -7.97 -11.94
C HIS A 65 1.21 -6.85 -11.74
N LEU A 66 2.50 -7.18 -11.65
CA LEU A 66 3.57 -6.21 -11.44
C LEU A 66 3.89 -5.39 -12.70
N ALA A 67 3.84 -6.00 -13.88
CA ALA A 67 4.32 -5.39 -15.13
C ALA A 67 3.76 -3.97 -15.40
N PRO A 68 2.46 -3.68 -15.30
CA PRO A 68 1.93 -2.33 -15.53
C PRO A 68 2.39 -1.32 -14.48
N GLN A 69 2.76 -1.76 -13.28
CA GLN A 69 3.20 -0.89 -12.17
C GLN A 69 4.67 -0.50 -12.29
N LEU A 70 5.46 -1.27 -13.03
CA LEU A 70 6.89 -1.04 -13.22
C LEU A 70 7.21 -0.12 -14.41
N GLY A 71 6.20 0.23 -15.21
CA GLY A 71 6.34 1.15 -16.33
C GLY A 71 6.53 2.60 -15.89
N GLY A 72 7.33 3.37 -16.64
CA GLY A 72 7.67 4.77 -16.31
C GLY A 72 6.48 5.75 -16.27
N GLY A 73 5.30 5.34 -16.76
CA GLY A 73 4.05 6.14 -16.70
C GLY A 73 3.06 5.64 -15.66
N SER A 74 3.44 4.69 -14.81
CA SER A 74 2.56 4.14 -13.78
C SER A 74 2.27 5.16 -12.67
N HIS A 75 1.02 5.19 -12.23
CA HIS A 75 0.63 5.92 -11.02
C HIS A 75 0.76 5.07 -9.74
N SER A 76 1.23 3.83 -9.86
CA SER A 76 1.48 2.90 -8.75
C SER A 76 2.95 2.48 -8.68
N THR A 77 3.47 2.30 -7.49
CA THR A 77 4.84 1.88 -7.22
C THR A 77 4.83 0.68 -6.28
N PRO A 78 5.18 -0.52 -6.79
CA PRO A 78 5.28 -1.70 -5.96
C PRO A 78 6.59 -1.68 -5.16
N CYS A 79 6.48 -1.96 -3.85
CA CYS A 79 7.61 -1.96 -2.92
C CYS A 79 7.62 -3.19 -2.02
N LEU A 80 8.81 -3.58 -1.57
CA LEU A 80 8.99 -4.45 -0.41
C LEU A 80 9.13 -3.61 0.85
N GLY A 81 8.43 -4.01 1.91
CA GLY A 81 8.72 -3.55 3.26
C GLY A 81 9.79 -4.45 3.87
N VAL A 82 10.99 -3.88 4.06
CA VAL A 82 12.15 -4.57 4.64
C VAL A 82 12.29 -4.12 6.09
N LEU A 83 12.07 -5.02 7.03
CA LEU A 83 12.16 -4.74 8.46
C LEU A 83 13.45 -5.32 9.03
N SER A 84 14.31 -4.47 9.57
CA SER A 84 15.63 -4.85 10.12
C SER A 84 16.41 -5.77 9.15
N GLY A 85 16.44 -5.41 7.87
CA GLY A 85 17.14 -6.15 6.82
C GLY A 85 16.39 -7.35 6.23
N THR A 86 15.19 -7.69 6.75
CA THR A 86 14.41 -8.84 6.27
C THR A 86 13.18 -8.38 5.49
N PRO A 87 13.04 -8.74 4.19
CA PRO A 87 11.80 -8.54 3.46
C PRO A 87 10.64 -9.29 4.13
N MET A 88 9.54 -8.59 4.44
CA MET A 88 8.44 -9.20 5.18
C MET A 88 7.06 -8.79 4.71
N SER A 89 6.96 -7.77 3.88
CA SER A 89 5.68 -7.26 3.39
C SER A 89 5.83 -6.73 1.96
N TYR A 90 4.73 -6.76 1.23
CA TYR A 90 4.61 -6.17 -0.10
C TYR A 90 3.62 -5.01 -0.04
N TRP A 91 3.91 -3.95 -0.76
CA TRP A 91 3.16 -2.71 -0.78
C TRP A 91 2.95 -2.21 -2.18
N GLU A 92 1.81 -1.58 -2.41
CA GLU A 92 1.56 -0.75 -3.58
C GLU A 92 1.23 0.66 -3.09
N LEU A 93 2.05 1.63 -3.45
CA LEU A 93 1.80 3.04 -3.20
C LEU A 93 1.33 3.67 -4.51
N TYR A 94 0.11 4.18 -4.54
CA TYR A 94 -0.46 4.67 -5.79
C TYR A 94 -1.17 6.02 -5.62
N ARG A 95 -1.28 6.76 -6.70
CA ARG A 95 -2.07 7.99 -6.79
C ARG A 95 -3.55 7.60 -6.88
N ALA A 96 -4.23 7.65 -5.73
CA ALA A 96 -5.64 7.25 -5.65
C ALA A 96 -6.57 8.18 -6.44
N ASP A 97 -6.19 9.43 -6.61
CA ASP A 97 -6.92 10.41 -7.43
C ASP A 97 -6.80 10.14 -8.95
N LEU A 98 -5.84 9.33 -9.38
CA LEU A 98 -5.67 8.91 -10.77
C LEU A 98 -6.13 7.47 -11.00
N ASP A 99 -6.42 6.76 -9.94
CA ASP A 99 -6.90 5.39 -9.98
C ASP A 99 -8.42 5.31 -10.21
N ARG A 100 -8.90 4.14 -10.64
CA ARG A 100 -10.34 3.85 -10.74
C ARG A 100 -11.11 4.11 -9.43
N LEU A 101 -10.43 3.98 -8.30
CA LEU A 101 -10.97 4.25 -6.97
C LEU A 101 -11.54 5.68 -6.87
N ALA A 102 -10.94 6.66 -7.56
CA ALA A 102 -11.40 8.04 -7.56
C ALA A 102 -12.85 8.24 -7.99
N ARG A 103 -13.44 7.25 -8.69
CA ARG A 103 -14.85 7.29 -9.13
C ARG A 103 -15.83 6.88 -8.02
N HIS A 104 -15.33 6.34 -6.91
CA HIS A 104 -16.13 5.76 -5.83
C HIS A 104 -16.11 6.58 -4.54
N TYR A 105 -15.36 7.69 -4.52
CA TYR A 105 -15.33 8.61 -3.37
C TYR A 105 -14.97 10.03 -3.82
N PRO A 106 -15.19 11.08 -3.01
CA PRO A 106 -14.78 12.44 -3.33
C PRO A 106 -13.26 12.58 -3.24
N ALA A 107 -12.56 12.08 -4.27
CA ALA A 107 -11.11 12.13 -4.39
C ALA A 107 -10.62 13.59 -4.41
N ARG A 108 -9.45 13.82 -3.81
CA ARG A 108 -8.75 15.11 -3.84
C ARG A 108 -7.45 14.96 -4.62
N PRO A 109 -6.99 16.02 -5.28
CA PRO A 109 -5.68 16.00 -5.93
C PRO A 109 -4.59 15.53 -4.95
N HIS A 110 -3.71 14.65 -5.42
CA HIS A 110 -2.62 14.04 -4.66
C HIS A 110 -3.04 13.12 -3.50
N ASP A 111 -4.29 12.63 -3.46
CA ASP A 111 -4.63 11.51 -2.58
C ASP A 111 -3.76 10.31 -2.92
N MET A 112 -3.12 9.74 -1.91
CA MET A 112 -2.33 8.52 -2.06
C MET A 112 -3.10 7.31 -1.57
N GLY A 113 -2.99 6.21 -2.29
CA GLY A 113 -3.53 4.92 -1.88
C GLY A 113 -2.44 3.96 -1.42
N VAL A 114 -2.79 3.04 -0.54
CA VAL A 114 -1.89 1.98 -0.09
C VAL A 114 -2.59 0.63 -0.07
N HIS A 115 -1.94 -0.37 -0.70
CA HIS A 115 -2.23 -1.79 -0.49
C HIS A 115 -1.07 -2.43 0.24
N LEU A 116 -1.34 -3.44 1.06
CA LEU A 116 -0.29 -4.21 1.71
C LEU A 116 -0.68 -5.67 1.90
N LEU A 117 0.32 -6.52 1.92
CA LEU A 117 0.26 -7.84 2.54
C LEU A 117 1.46 -8.05 3.46
N ILE A 118 1.27 -8.85 4.50
CA ILE A 118 2.35 -9.41 5.32
C ILE A 118 2.69 -10.79 4.78
N GLY A 119 3.92 -10.95 4.31
CA GLY A 119 4.34 -12.14 3.57
C GLY A 119 4.34 -13.42 4.40
N GLU A 120 4.95 -13.38 5.59
CA GLU A 120 5.12 -14.57 6.41
C GLU A 120 4.06 -14.66 7.51
N GLY A 121 3.36 -15.80 7.59
CA GLY A 121 2.28 -16.02 8.57
C GLY A 121 2.69 -15.78 10.03
N ARG A 122 3.96 -16.11 10.38
CA ARG A 122 4.50 -15.87 11.73
C ARG A 122 4.51 -14.41 12.17
N HIS A 123 4.40 -13.47 11.24
CA HIS A 123 4.38 -12.01 11.51
C HIS A 123 2.97 -11.44 11.55
N ARG A 124 1.94 -12.23 11.24
CA ARG A 124 0.53 -11.83 11.29
C ARG A 124 -0.04 -11.98 12.70
N GLY A 125 -1.11 -11.23 13.01
CA GLY A 125 -1.82 -11.34 14.30
C GLY A 125 -1.06 -10.80 15.53
N ARG A 126 0.07 -10.08 15.32
CA ARG A 126 0.94 -9.57 16.40
C ARG A 126 1.06 -8.05 16.42
N GLY A 127 0.14 -7.34 15.76
CA GLY A 127 0.21 -5.89 15.62
C GLY A 127 1.22 -5.38 14.60
N THR A 128 2.01 -6.26 13.95
CA THR A 128 3.02 -5.89 12.96
C THR A 128 2.41 -5.09 11.82
N GLY A 129 1.28 -5.55 11.25
CA GLY A 129 0.58 -4.85 10.18
C GLY A 129 0.20 -3.40 10.56
N THR A 130 -0.32 -3.20 11.76
CA THR A 130 -0.64 -1.86 12.29
C THR A 130 0.60 -0.97 12.40
N THR A 131 1.70 -1.52 12.93
CA THR A 131 2.97 -0.80 13.08
C THR A 131 3.52 -0.37 11.73
N LEU A 132 3.55 -1.29 10.76
CA LEU A 132 4.04 -1.00 9.41
C LEU A 132 3.12 -0.01 8.67
N LEU A 133 1.79 -0.17 8.77
CA LEU A 133 0.82 0.76 8.18
C LEU A 133 1.04 2.19 8.68
N ARG A 134 1.21 2.36 9.98
CA ARG A 134 1.49 3.67 10.58
C ARG A 134 2.77 4.26 10.01
N ALA A 135 3.85 3.49 10.01
CA ALA A 135 5.16 3.94 9.54
C ALA A 135 5.16 4.28 8.04
N VAL A 136 4.58 3.42 7.18
CA VAL A 136 4.49 3.67 5.73
C VAL A 136 3.63 4.89 5.44
N THR A 137 2.49 5.03 6.12
CA THR A 137 1.63 6.21 5.95
C THR A 137 2.38 7.49 6.36
N ASP A 138 3.15 7.45 7.45
CA ASP A 138 3.94 8.58 7.89
C ASP A 138 5.05 8.92 6.89
N LEU A 139 5.74 7.91 6.32
CA LEU A 139 6.70 8.12 5.23
C LEU A 139 6.05 8.79 4.01
N VAL A 140 4.88 8.30 3.55
CA VAL A 140 4.14 8.92 2.45
C VAL A 140 3.84 10.39 2.75
N LEU A 141 3.32 10.68 3.92
CA LEU A 141 2.97 12.05 4.30
C LEU A 141 4.22 12.95 4.46
N ASP A 142 5.35 12.42 4.92
CA ASP A 142 6.58 13.20 5.08
C ASP A 142 7.25 13.52 3.74
N HIS A 143 7.31 12.55 2.85
CA HIS A 143 8.01 12.69 1.57
C HIS A 143 7.15 13.28 0.45
N LEU A 144 5.81 13.26 0.57
CA LEU A 144 4.89 13.80 -0.44
C LEU A 144 4.08 14.99 0.13
N PRO A 145 4.64 16.20 0.15
CA PRO A 145 4.03 17.36 0.83
C PRO A 145 2.66 17.76 0.28
N LEU A 146 2.38 17.47 -0.99
CA LEU A 146 1.07 17.73 -1.61
C LEU A 146 0.01 16.69 -1.21
N CYS A 147 0.41 15.52 -0.73
CA CYS A 147 -0.50 14.50 -0.24
C CYS A 147 -1.14 14.95 1.07
N THR A 148 -2.43 15.22 1.08
CA THR A 148 -3.18 15.60 2.29
C THR A 148 -3.88 14.43 2.94
N ARG A 149 -4.11 13.34 2.21
CA ARG A 149 -4.77 12.12 2.69
C ARG A 149 -4.13 10.87 2.12
N VAL A 150 -4.07 9.84 2.94
CA VAL A 150 -3.79 8.47 2.51
C VAL A 150 -5.06 7.66 2.67
N VAL A 151 -5.45 6.94 1.61
CA VAL A 151 -6.67 6.14 1.54
C VAL A 151 -6.33 4.66 1.36
N ALA A 152 -7.28 3.80 1.73
CA ALA A 152 -7.23 2.38 1.45
C ALA A 152 -8.64 1.83 1.36
N GLU A 153 -8.81 0.69 0.68
CA GLU A 153 -10.12 0.07 0.45
C GLU A 153 -10.07 -1.45 0.69
N PRO A 154 -9.74 -1.89 1.93
CA PRO A 154 -9.78 -3.31 2.26
C PRO A 154 -11.18 -3.88 2.08
N ASP A 155 -11.27 -5.14 1.63
CA ASP A 155 -12.51 -5.90 1.60
C ASP A 155 -13.14 -5.90 3.00
N VAL A 156 -14.45 -5.61 3.10
CA VAL A 156 -15.17 -5.60 4.39
C VAL A 156 -15.11 -6.94 5.12
N ARG A 157 -14.90 -8.04 4.40
CA ARG A 157 -14.72 -9.39 4.96
C ARG A 157 -13.34 -9.59 5.58
N ASN A 158 -12.35 -8.75 5.20
CA ASN A 158 -10.99 -8.80 5.76
C ASN A 158 -10.92 -8.04 7.08
N VAL A 159 -11.62 -8.57 8.09
CA VAL A 159 -11.69 -7.96 9.44
C VAL A 159 -10.31 -7.65 10.02
N PRO A 160 -9.29 -8.54 9.90
CA PRO A 160 -7.95 -8.22 10.39
C PRO A 160 -7.33 -6.98 9.70
N SER A 161 -7.54 -6.82 8.39
CA SER A 161 -7.05 -5.66 7.65
C SER A 161 -7.77 -4.38 8.09
N VAL A 162 -9.11 -4.38 8.12
CA VAL A 162 -9.90 -3.23 8.58
C VAL A 162 -9.47 -2.81 9.99
N SER A 163 -9.31 -3.76 10.91
CA SER A 163 -8.86 -3.50 12.29
C SER A 163 -7.45 -2.92 12.33
N ALA A 164 -6.54 -3.38 11.46
CA ALA A 164 -5.18 -2.86 11.38
C ALA A 164 -5.16 -1.41 10.90
N PHE A 165 -5.96 -1.05 9.89
CA PHE A 165 -6.12 0.33 9.42
C PHE A 165 -6.67 1.23 10.53
N LEU A 166 -7.75 0.84 11.21
CA LEU A 166 -8.30 1.61 12.34
C LEU A 166 -7.25 1.85 13.42
N SER A 167 -6.53 0.80 13.82
CA SER A 167 -5.47 0.87 14.82
C SER A 167 -4.25 1.69 14.36
N ALA A 168 -4.03 1.82 13.04
CA ALA A 168 -2.98 2.67 12.46
C ALA A 168 -3.40 4.16 12.35
N GLY A 169 -4.60 4.52 12.79
CA GLY A 169 -5.09 5.89 12.80
C GLY A 169 -5.87 6.30 11.55
N TYR A 170 -6.28 5.34 10.74
CA TYR A 170 -7.28 5.59 9.70
C TYR A 170 -8.67 5.64 10.29
N ARG A 171 -9.53 6.41 9.69
CA ARG A 171 -10.97 6.45 10.00
C ARG A 171 -11.75 5.73 8.92
N PHE A 172 -12.72 4.94 9.32
CA PHE A 172 -13.73 4.43 8.39
C PHE A 172 -14.57 5.61 7.86
N SER A 173 -14.68 5.72 6.56
CA SER A 173 -15.47 6.76 5.89
C SER A 173 -16.84 6.23 5.47
N THR A 174 -16.85 5.21 4.64
CA THR A 174 -18.07 4.56 4.14
C THR A 174 -17.72 3.18 3.54
N GLU A 175 -18.73 2.38 3.26
CA GLU A 175 -18.58 1.24 2.36
C GLU A 175 -18.74 1.71 0.90
N ILE A 176 -17.95 1.12 0.01
CA ILE A 176 -18.01 1.35 -1.43
C ILE A 176 -18.11 0.02 -2.17
N GLU A 177 -18.87 0.00 -3.25
CA GLU A 177 -18.97 -1.15 -4.15
C GLU A 177 -17.92 -1.00 -5.26
N LEU A 178 -16.99 -1.94 -5.31
CA LEU A 178 -16.03 -2.08 -6.39
C LEU A 178 -16.39 -3.32 -7.22
N PRO A 179 -15.98 -3.41 -8.48
CA PRO A 179 -16.33 -4.56 -9.33
C PRO A 179 -15.96 -5.91 -8.73
N GLU A 180 -14.85 -5.97 -7.99
CA GLU A 180 -14.30 -7.19 -7.42
C GLU A 180 -14.67 -7.40 -5.94
N LYS A 181 -15.08 -6.36 -5.21
CA LYS A 181 -15.32 -6.45 -3.76
C LYS A 181 -16.20 -5.32 -3.24
N ARG A 182 -16.87 -5.57 -2.12
CA ARG A 182 -17.36 -4.52 -1.24
C ARG A 182 -16.25 -4.13 -0.27
N ALA A 183 -15.88 -2.86 -0.26
CA ALA A 183 -14.72 -2.37 0.46
C ALA A 183 -15.08 -1.34 1.52
N ALA A 184 -14.33 -1.34 2.62
CA ALA A 184 -14.33 -0.28 3.61
C ALA A 184 -13.39 0.83 3.17
N LEU A 185 -13.90 2.00 2.81
CA LEU A 185 -13.05 3.16 2.52
C LEU A 185 -12.47 3.70 3.83
N MET A 186 -11.16 3.57 3.96
CA MET A 186 -10.37 3.99 5.10
C MET A 186 -9.57 5.24 4.73
N ILE A 187 -9.58 6.28 5.56
CA ILE A 187 -8.91 7.56 5.28
C ILE A 187 -8.07 7.99 6.49
N ARG A 188 -6.82 8.35 6.25
CA ARG A 188 -5.98 9.03 7.22
C ARG A 188 -5.55 10.40 6.70
N ASP A 189 -6.04 11.46 7.34
CA ASP A 189 -5.72 12.83 6.98
C ASP A 189 -4.40 13.27 7.62
N ARG A 190 -3.62 14.05 6.89
CA ARG A 190 -2.42 14.72 7.40
C ARG A 190 -2.72 15.59 8.64
N ALA A 191 -3.84 16.30 8.63
CA ALA A 191 -4.26 17.19 9.72
C ALA A 191 -4.52 16.47 11.05
N HIS A 192 -4.81 15.17 11.00
CA HIS A 192 -5.07 14.35 12.21
C HIS A 192 -3.86 13.48 12.60
N ARG A 193 -2.69 13.77 12.02
CA ARG A 193 -1.46 13.09 12.38
C ARG A 193 -1.01 13.57 13.77
N THR A 194 -1.05 12.70 14.76
CA THR A 194 -0.36 12.94 16.03
C THR A 194 1.14 12.84 15.74
N ARG A 195 1.86 13.97 15.74
CA ARG A 195 3.33 13.92 15.77
C ARG A 195 3.76 13.40 17.14
N PRO A 196 4.72 12.46 17.19
CA PRO A 196 5.31 12.02 18.45
C PRO A 196 6.02 13.16 19.16
#